data_8d7fa451af4fc98bfd16933addb082fa
#
_entry.id   8d7fa451af4fc98bfd16933addb082fa
#
_cell.length_a   1.000
_cell.length_b   1.000
_cell.length_c   1.000
_cell.angle_alpha   90.00
_cell.angle_beta   90.00
_cell.angle_gamma   90.00
#
_symmetry.space_group_name_H-M   'P 1'
#
loop_
_entity.id
_entity.type
_entity.pdbx_description
1 polymer ?
#
loop_
_entity_poly.entity_id
_entity_poly.type
_entity_poly.pdbx_seq_one_letter_code
_entity_poly.pdbx_strand_id
1 'polypeptide(L)'
;MNPDGTLAGQRPIKPKESVWYTYEKICTDDYKVCSPAYKEFLEKFLKGVQWPMVEDEMYRREWTKDVTEFAKHYRNIDVLFAPLDCNGFNEVKSELKFIEAGFTNTAVICTNFGPYTIGSKNFFKKGGEIDEEGTCVLIDPSKAHKDWRKAIIKLANNPEYIEMLQKNLHNAVKDKYNIENVTKTRAEWYKSIIKK
;
A
#
# COMPACT_ATOMS: atom_id res chain seq x y z
N MET A 1 17.90 14.65 -16.48
CA MET A 1 16.80 15.52 -16.03
C MET A 1 16.31 16.30 -17.23
N ASN A 2 15.01 16.51 -17.33
CA ASN A 2 14.43 17.39 -18.34
C ASN A 2 14.77 18.86 -18.00
N PRO A 3 14.70 19.80 -18.99
CA PRO A 3 14.97 21.22 -18.74
C PRO A 3 14.07 21.86 -17.67
N ASP A 4 12.91 21.28 -17.39
CA ASP A 4 11.95 21.69 -16.36
C ASP A 4 12.24 21.09 -14.96
N GLY A 5 13.34 20.39 -14.79
CA GLY A 5 13.76 19.76 -13.53
C GLY A 5 13.07 18.43 -13.22
N THR A 6 12.27 17.86 -14.13
CA THR A 6 11.67 16.54 -13.96
C THR A 6 12.64 15.42 -14.37
N LEU A 7 12.48 14.23 -13.82
CA LEU A 7 13.22 13.06 -14.28
C LEU A 7 12.73 12.65 -15.67
N ALA A 8 13.65 12.17 -16.51
CA ALA A 8 13.32 11.68 -17.84
C ALA A 8 12.20 10.62 -17.76
N GLY A 9 11.10 10.88 -18.50
CA GLY A 9 9.91 10.02 -18.50
C GLY A 9 8.81 10.39 -17.50
N GLN A 10 9.02 11.38 -16.62
CA GLN A 10 7.96 11.92 -15.77
C GLN A 10 7.26 13.10 -16.42
N ARG A 11 5.93 13.13 -16.31
CA ARG A 11 5.16 14.32 -16.73
C ARG A 11 5.42 15.47 -15.74
N PRO A 12 5.47 16.74 -16.23
CA PRO A 12 5.53 17.90 -15.35
C PRO A 12 4.37 17.85 -14.36
N ILE A 13 4.68 18.01 -13.08
CA ILE A 13 3.66 17.95 -12.04
C ILE A 13 3.09 19.34 -11.89
N LYS A 14 1.80 19.45 -12.18
CA LYS A 14 1.07 20.66 -11.84
C LYS A 14 0.83 20.68 -10.33
N PRO A 15 1.04 21.83 -9.65
CA PRO A 15 0.90 21.93 -8.20
C PRO A 15 -0.46 21.49 -7.65
N LYS A 16 -1.50 21.44 -8.49
CA LYS A 16 -2.86 21.02 -8.11
C LYS A 16 -3.09 19.50 -8.15
N GLU A 17 -2.15 18.72 -8.69
CA GLU A 17 -2.40 17.32 -9.03
C GLU A 17 -2.03 16.31 -7.93
N SER A 18 -1.10 16.62 -7.04
CA SER A 18 -0.75 15.71 -5.95
C SER A 18 0.07 16.36 -4.84
N VAL A 19 -0.46 16.37 -3.64
CA VAL A 19 0.23 16.81 -2.42
C VAL A 19 1.39 15.88 -2.06
N TRP A 20 1.23 14.59 -2.29
CA TRP A 20 2.25 13.57 -2.00
C TRP A 20 3.50 13.71 -2.85
N TYR A 21 3.30 13.98 -4.12
CA TYR A 21 4.38 14.20 -5.07
C TYR A 21 5.17 15.47 -4.75
N THR A 22 4.49 16.44 -4.19
CA THR A 22 5.05 17.67 -3.68
C THR A 22 5.96 17.42 -2.50
N TYR A 23 5.53 16.56 -1.57
CA TYR A 23 6.29 16.19 -0.39
C TYR A 23 7.60 15.45 -0.74
N GLU A 24 7.55 14.46 -1.62
CA GLU A 24 8.76 13.77 -2.10
C GLU A 24 9.77 14.73 -2.74
N LYS A 25 9.29 15.71 -3.51
CA LYS A 25 10.17 16.71 -4.14
C LYS A 25 10.84 17.66 -3.13
N ILE A 26 10.17 18.00 -2.06
CA ILE A 26 10.74 18.90 -1.02
C ILE A 26 11.81 18.16 -0.21
N CYS A 27 11.61 16.89 0.04
CA CYS A 27 12.44 16.10 0.94
C CYS A 27 13.64 15.42 0.27
N THR A 28 13.82 15.52 -1.06
CA THR A 28 14.96 14.93 -1.75
C THR A 28 16.02 15.99 -2.04
N ASP A 29 17.27 15.76 -1.61
CA ASP A 29 18.40 16.65 -1.87
C ASP A 29 18.62 16.94 -3.36
N ASP A 30 18.15 16.07 -4.25
CA ASP A 30 18.24 16.21 -5.70
C ASP A 30 17.27 17.26 -6.27
N TYR A 31 16.32 17.77 -5.49
CA TYR A 31 15.31 18.73 -5.92
C TYR A 31 15.49 20.13 -5.30
N LYS A 32 16.72 20.56 -5.12
CA LYS A 32 17.04 21.91 -4.62
C LYS A 32 16.53 23.06 -5.49
N VAL A 33 16.05 22.76 -6.68
CA VAL A 33 15.52 23.77 -7.61
C VAL A 33 14.02 23.54 -7.83
N CYS A 34 13.23 23.84 -6.81
CA CYS A 34 11.80 24.06 -7.06
C CYS A 34 11.62 25.38 -7.84
N SER A 35 10.77 25.37 -8.86
CA SER A 35 10.41 26.63 -9.53
C SER A 35 9.84 27.61 -8.50
N PRO A 36 10.04 28.93 -8.66
CA PRO A 36 9.48 29.94 -7.76
C PRO A 36 7.98 29.79 -7.53
N ALA A 37 7.22 29.47 -8.58
CA ALA A 37 5.77 29.24 -8.51
C ALA A 37 5.42 28.02 -7.66
N TYR A 38 6.26 26.99 -7.65
CA TYR A 38 6.06 25.80 -6.84
C TYR A 38 6.38 26.06 -5.36
N LYS A 39 7.41 26.86 -5.09
CA LYS A 39 7.76 27.32 -3.74
C LYS A 39 6.63 28.13 -3.11
N GLU A 40 6.09 29.08 -3.87
CA GLU A 40 4.94 29.91 -3.47
C GLU A 40 3.69 29.05 -3.21
N PHE A 41 3.43 28.03 -4.03
CA PHE A 41 2.34 27.07 -3.82
C PHE A 41 2.52 26.32 -2.50
N LEU A 42 3.72 25.81 -2.22
CA LEU A 42 4.02 25.10 -0.99
C LEU A 42 3.86 25.97 0.26
N GLU A 43 4.38 27.18 0.23
CA GLU A 43 4.25 28.13 1.32
C GLU A 43 2.78 28.47 1.61
N LYS A 44 1.97 28.57 0.55
CA LYS A 44 0.55 28.88 0.64
C LYS A 44 -0.30 27.69 1.09
N PHE A 45 0.03 26.49 0.64
CA PHE A 45 -0.70 25.26 0.92
C PHE A 45 -0.33 24.68 2.29
N LEU A 46 0.94 24.81 2.68
CA LEU A 46 1.47 24.28 3.94
C LEU A 46 1.40 25.29 5.09
N LYS A 47 0.90 26.50 4.83
CA LYS A 47 0.74 27.54 5.86
C LYS A 47 -0.21 27.05 6.96
N GLY A 48 0.35 26.78 8.15
CA GLY A 48 -0.40 26.26 9.31
C GLY A 48 -0.42 24.73 9.44
N VAL A 49 0.18 23.99 8.52
CA VAL A 49 0.46 22.57 8.68
C VAL A 49 1.84 22.45 9.33
N GLN A 50 1.90 22.08 10.59
CA GLN A 50 3.13 21.59 11.21
C GLN A 50 3.40 20.21 10.64
N TRP A 51 4.07 20.16 9.49
CA TRP A 51 4.70 18.93 9.08
C TRP A 51 5.85 18.70 10.03
N PRO A 52 5.97 17.52 10.65
CA PRO A 52 7.24 17.17 11.26
C PRO A 52 8.29 17.36 10.17
N MET A 53 9.20 18.29 10.38
CA MET A 53 10.41 18.37 9.58
C MET A 53 11.07 17.02 9.73
N VAL A 54 10.91 16.21 8.71
CA VAL A 54 11.43 14.85 8.74
C VAL A 54 12.92 14.94 8.38
N GLU A 55 13.69 15.33 9.34
CA GLU A 55 15.13 15.04 9.35
C GLU A 55 15.37 13.54 9.56
N ASP A 56 14.30 12.81 9.90
CA ASP A 56 14.38 11.41 10.28
C ASP A 56 14.11 10.52 9.08
N GLU A 57 15.08 9.69 8.72
CA GLU A 57 15.02 8.66 7.68
C GLU A 57 13.85 7.67 7.87
N MET A 58 13.18 7.71 9.02
CA MET A 58 12.07 6.83 9.37
C MET A 58 10.91 6.86 8.37
N TYR A 59 10.67 7.99 7.70
CA TYR A 59 9.61 8.16 6.71
C TYR A 59 10.10 8.14 5.27
N ARG A 60 11.44 8.04 5.07
CA ARG A 60 12.07 7.94 3.77
C ARG A 60 12.49 6.50 3.53
N ARG A 61 12.03 5.92 2.43
CA ARG A 61 12.55 4.66 1.95
C ARG A 61 13.18 4.88 0.58
N GLU A 62 14.44 4.50 0.49
CA GLU A 62 15.12 4.46 -0.80
C GLU A 62 14.48 3.42 -1.70
N TRP A 63 14.44 3.69 -2.99
CA TRP A 63 14.10 2.68 -3.98
C TRP A 63 15.14 1.55 -3.89
N THR A 64 14.66 0.32 -3.76
CA THR A 64 15.54 -0.83 -3.88
C THR A 64 16.03 -0.95 -5.32
N LYS A 65 17.33 -1.00 -5.49
CA LYS A 65 17.96 -1.20 -6.81
C LYS A 65 17.84 -2.64 -7.27
N ASP A 66 17.77 -3.58 -6.33
CA ASP A 66 17.69 -5.01 -6.59
C ASP A 66 16.33 -5.54 -6.13
N VAL A 67 15.66 -6.33 -6.98
CA VAL A 67 14.37 -6.95 -6.68
C VAL A 67 14.44 -7.90 -5.47
N THR A 68 15.60 -8.50 -5.22
CA THR A 68 15.82 -9.38 -4.07
C THR A 68 15.79 -8.63 -2.73
N GLU A 69 15.98 -7.31 -2.75
CA GLU A 69 15.96 -6.46 -1.58
C GLU A 69 14.59 -5.87 -1.26
N PHE A 70 13.61 -6.04 -2.17
CA PHE A 70 12.28 -5.46 -2.03
C PHE A 70 11.58 -5.87 -0.73
N ALA A 71 11.74 -7.12 -0.32
CA ALA A 71 11.15 -7.63 0.93
C ALA A 71 11.68 -6.93 2.19
N LYS A 72 12.83 -6.27 2.13
CA LYS A 72 13.39 -5.52 3.26
C LYS A 72 12.49 -4.36 3.71
N HIS A 73 11.71 -3.79 2.78
CA HIS A 73 10.79 -2.70 3.09
C HIS A 73 9.66 -3.12 4.05
N TYR A 74 9.33 -4.40 4.10
CA TYR A 74 8.28 -4.92 4.98
C TYR A 74 8.76 -5.21 6.40
N ARG A 75 10.07 -5.32 6.65
CA ARG A 75 10.61 -5.78 7.94
C ARG A 75 10.22 -4.93 9.14
N ASN A 76 9.99 -3.64 8.91
CA ASN A 76 9.71 -2.66 9.96
C ASN A 76 8.34 -2.01 9.76
N ILE A 77 7.39 -2.74 9.17
CA ILE A 77 6.04 -2.26 8.91
C ILE A 77 5.06 -3.21 9.59
N ASP A 78 4.31 -2.68 10.55
CA ASP A 78 3.25 -3.44 11.23
C ASP A 78 1.97 -3.47 10.38
N VAL A 79 1.68 -2.37 9.68
CA VAL A 79 0.46 -2.21 8.88
C VAL A 79 0.78 -1.60 7.52
N LEU A 80 0.39 -2.29 6.46
CA LEU A 80 0.48 -1.83 5.07
C LEU A 80 -0.84 -1.17 4.64
N PHE A 81 -0.74 -0.03 3.96
CA PHE A 81 -1.87 0.63 3.32
C PHE A 81 -1.87 0.35 1.81
N ALA A 82 -2.98 -0.19 1.32
CA ALA A 82 -3.16 -0.50 -0.10
C ALA A 82 -4.42 0.19 -0.67
N PRO A 83 -4.40 1.53 -0.79
CA PRO A 83 -5.52 2.26 -1.39
C PRO A 83 -5.57 2.00 -2.89
N LEU A 84 -6.78 1.78 -3.42
CA LEU A 84 -7.05 1.70 -4.84
C LEU A 84 -8.17 2.65 -5.23
N ASP A 85 -7.97 3.32 -6.35
CA ASP A 85 -9.02 4.05 -7.05
C ASP A 85 -9.96 3.08 -7.75
N CYS A 86 -11.27 3.33 -7.69
CA CYS A 86 -12.28 2.47 -8.30
C CYS A 86 -12.40 2.78 -9.80
N ASN A 87 -11.53 2.18 -10.60
CA ASN A 87 -11.54 2.27 -12.05
C ASN A 87 -11.20 0.93 -12.69
N GLY A 88 -11.51 0.77 -13.99
CA GLY A 88 -11.33 -0.50 -14.71
C GLY A 88 -9.89 -1.00 -14.74
N PHE A 89 -8.90 -0.11 -14.71
CA PHE A 89 -7.50 -0.53 -14.64
C PHE A 89 -7.15 -1.17 -13.29
N ASN A 90 -7.64 -0.62 -12.20
CA ASN A 90 -7.38 -1.15 -10.86
C ASN A 90 -8.21 -2.39 -10.54
N GLU A 91 -9.36 -2.56 -11.20
CA GLU A 91 -10.23 -3.73 -11.04
C GLU A 91 -9.54 -5.03 -11.47
N VAL A 92 -8.70 -4.97 -12.50
CA VAL A 92 -8.00 -6.14 -13.06
C VAL A 92 -6.59 -6.36 -12.50
N LYS A 93 -6.16 -5.59 -11.51
CA LYS A 93 -4.89 -5.82 -10.83
C LYS A 93 -4.91 -7.11 -10.01
N SER A 94 -3.73 -7.57 -9.64
CA SER A 94 -3.58 -8.69 -8.71
C SER A 94 -3.60 -8.21 -7.24
N GLU A 95 -3.91 -9.13 -6.34
CA GLU A 95 -3.82 -8.94 -4.89
C GLU A 95 -2.37 -9.01 -4.34
N LEU A 96 -1.39 -8.66 -5.14
CA LEU A 96 0.04 -8.83 -4.82
C LEU A 96 0.44 -8.22 -3.47
N LYS A 97 -0.04 -7.01 -3.17
CA LYS A 97 0.25 -6.36 -1.88
C LYS A 97 -0.31 -7.11 -0.68
N PHE A 98 -1.44 -7.76 -0.84
CA PHE A 98 -2.05 -8.63 0.16
C PHE A 98 -1.19 -9.89 0.38
N ILE A 99 -0.71 -10.50 -0.71
CA ILE A 99 0.15 -11.69 -0.66
C ILE A 99 1.49 -11.35 -0.03
N GLU A 100 2.16 -10.30 -0.48
CA GLU A 100 3.45 -9.84 0.06
C GLU A 100 3.37 -9.56 1.56
N ALA A 101 2.34 -8.84 2.01
CA ALA A 101 2.10 -8.55 3.41
C ALA A 101 1.89 -9.82 4.25
N GLY A 102 1.14 -10.79 3.72
CA GLY A 102 0.92 -12.07 4.41
C GLY A 102 2.19 -12.90 4.59
N PHE A 103 3.10 -12.90 3.62
CA PHE A 103 4.41 -13.57 3.76
C PHE A 103 5.37 -12.83 4.68
N THR A 104 5.15 -11.57 4.94
CA THR A 104 6.03 -10.73 5.77
C THR A 104 5.45 -10.43 7.15
N ASN A 105 4.35 -11.08 7.52
CA ASN A 105 3.62 -10.87 8.78
C ASN A 105 3.25 -9.39 8.98
N THR A 106 2.73 -8.74 7.93
CA THR A 106 2.29 -7.35 7.94
C THR A 106 0.77 -7.31 7.82
N ALA A 107 0.08 -6.59 8.69
CA ALA A 107 -1.36 -6.39 8.58
C ALA A 107 -1.69 -5.47 7.38
N VAL A 108 -2.89 -5.59 6.81
CA VAL A 108 -3.28 -4.79 5.63
C VAL A 108 -4.59 -4.04 5.86
N ILE A 109 -4.57 -2.74 5.54
CA ILE A 109 -5.78 -1.95 5.31
C ILE A 109 -5.84 -1.67 3.81
N CYS A 110 -6.91 -2.06 3.14
CA CYS A 110 -7.06 -1.89 1.70
C CYS A 110 -8.46 -1.42 1.31
N THR A 111 -8.58 -0.89 0.09
CA THR A 111 -9.89 -0.51 -0.47
C THR A 111 -10.69 -1.78 -0.78
N ASN A 112 -11.96 -1.79 -0.41
CA ASN A 112 -12.90 -2.88 -0.75
C ASN A 112 -13.27 -2.80 -2.23
N PHE A 113 -12.31 -3.09 -3.11
CA PHE A 113 -12.45 -2.99 -4.55
C PHE A 113 -11.48 -3.90 -5.29
N GLY A 114 -11.90 -4.42 -6.44
CA GLY A 114 -11.07 -5.19 -7.36
C GLY A 114 -10.39 -6.39 -6.70
N PRO A 115 -9.06 -6.53 -6.82
CA PRO A 115 -8.33 -7.71 -6.36
C PRO A 115 -8.43 -7.95 -4.86
N TYR A 116 -8.61 -6.89 -4.07
CA TYR A 116 -8.69 -7.03 -2.61
C TYR A 116 -10.02 -7.58 -2.09
N THR A 117 -11.00 -7.81 -2.96
CA THR A 117 -12.24 -8.51 -2.61
C THR A 117 -12.14 -10.03 -2.81
N ILE A 118 -11.06 -10.50 -3.46
CA ILE A 118 -10.87 -11.90 -3.82
C ILE A 118 -10.16 -12.64 -2.69
N GLY A 119 -10.89 -13.46 -1.95
CA GLY A 119 -10.33 -14.29 -0.89
C GLY A 119 -9.92 -13.55 0.38
N SER A 120 -10.25 -12.26 0.47
CA SER A 120 -10.09 -11.49 1.70
C SER A 120 -11.35 -11.53 2.55
N LYS A 121 -11.16 -11.41 3.86
CA LYS A 121 -12.26 -11.35 4.84
C LYS A 121 -12.06 -10.12 5.71
N ASN A 122 -13.10 -9.28 5.76
CA ASN A 122 -13.00 -8.03 6.52
C ASN A 122 -12.96 -8.29 8.02
N PHE A 123 -11.98 -7.70 8.69
CA PHE A 123 -11.80 -7.81 10.13
C PHE A 123 -12.85 -7.00 10.93
N PHE A 124 -13.29 -5.85 10.42
CA PHE A 124 -14.30 -5.05 11.08
C PHE A 124 -15.69 -5.30 10.50
N LYS A 125 -16.60 -5.81 11.32
CA LYS A 125 -18.02 -5.96 10.99
C LYS A 125 -18.78 -4.65 11.09
N LYS A 126 -19.98 -4.61 10.51
CA LYS A 126 -20.92 -3.51 10.74
C LYS A 126 -21.25 -3.43 12.24
N GLY A 127 -21.21 -2.23 12.79
CA GLY A 127 -21.42 -2.03 14.24
C GLY A 127 -20.15 -1.96 15.07
N GLY A 128 -18.99 -2.24 14.48
CA GLY A 128 -17.69 -2.10 15.15
C GLY A 128 -17.17 -3.34 15.85
N GLU A 129 -17.89 -4.44 15.79
CA GLU A 129 -17.42 -5.76 16.20
C GLU A 129 -16.26 -6.23 15.32
N ILE A 130 -15.42 -7.12 15.87
CA ILE A 130 -14.37 -7.76 15.09
C ILE A 130 -14.85 -9.11 14.54
N ASP A 131 -14.28 -9.49 13.41
CA ASP A 131 -14.29 -10.87 12.93
C ASP A 131 -12.92 -11.48 13.23
N GLU A 132 -12.85 -12.41 14.17
CA GLU A 132 -11.59 -13.03 14.58
C GLU A 132 -10.87 -13.80 13.46
N GLU A 133 -11.60 -14.16 12.39
CA GLU A 133 -11.02 -14.78 11.20
C GLU A 133 -10.73 -13.75 10.08
N GLY A 134 -10.97 -12.47 10.32
CA GLY A 134 -10.72 -11.40 9.36
C GLY A 134 -9.26 -11.36 8.94
N THR A 135 -8.98 -11.24 7.64
CA THR A 135 -7.62 -11.27 7.07
C THR A 135 -7.07 -9.90 6.75
N CYS A 136 -7.93 -8.90 6.64
CA CYS A 136 -7.55 -7.52 6.38
C CYS A 136 -8.66 -6.57 6.83
N VAL A 137 -8.37 -5.27 6.83
CA VAL A 137 -9.39 -4.23 6.99
C VAL A 137 -9.79 -3.72 5.61
N LEU A 138 -11.06 -3.91 5.24
CA LEU A 138 -11.63 -3.44 3.98
C LEU A 138 -12.33 -2.10 4.16
N ILE A 139 -11.90 -1.10 3.41
CA ILE A 139 -12.47 0.25 3.44
C ILE A 139 -13.42 0.43 2.27
N ASP A 140 -14.67 0.81 2.56
CA ASP A 140 -15.66 1.15 1.55
C ASP A 140 -15.20 2.40 0.76
N PRO A 141 -15.03 2.31 -0.57
CA PRO A 141 -14.55 3.43 -1.37
C PRO A 141 -15.46 4.66 -1.32
N SER A 142 -16.75 4.49 -1.08
CA SER A 142 -17.71 5.60 -0.96
C SER A 142 -17.52 6.44 0.31
N LYS A 143 -16.82 5.90 1.31
CA LYS A 143 -16.60 6.51 2.63
C LYS A 143 -15.10 6.59 2.99
N ALA A 144 -14.24 6.40 2.03
CA ALA A 144 -12.81 6.21 2.21
C ALA A 144 -12.18 7.19 3.21
N HIS A 145 -12.42 8.48 3.09
CA HIS A 145 -11.77 9.49 3.89
C HIS A 145 -11.95 9.33 5.41
N LYS A 146 -13.17 9.03 5.85
CA LYS A 146 -13.49 8.86 7.28
C LYS A 146 -13.09 7.47 7.78
N ASP A 147 -13.31 6.46 6.96
CA ASP A 147 -13.15 5.07 7.39
C ASP A 147 -11.68 4.66 7.45
N TRP A 148 -10.82 5.18 6.55
CA TRP A 148 -9.37 5.02 6.66
C TRP A 148 -8.84 5.55 8.00
N ARG A 149 -9.20 6.79 8.35
CA ARG A 149 -8.80 7.39 9.62
C ARG A 149 -9.26 6.57 10.82
N LYS A 150 -10.53 6.12 10.82
CA LYS A 150 -11.07 5.29 11.92
C LYS A 150 -10.33 3.97 12.05
N ALA A 151 -10.07 3.28 10.93
CA ALA A 151 -9.36 2.01 10.92
C ALA A 151 -7.94 2.17 11.48
N ILE A 152 -7.21 3.18 11.03
CA ILE A 152 -5.85 3.48 11.51
C ILE A 152 -5.84 3.71 13.02
N ILE A 153 -6.70 4.60 13.51
CA ILE A 153 -6.78 4.90 14.96
C ILE A 153 -7.18 3.66 15.75
N LYS A 154 -8.13 2.87 15.24
CA LYS A 154 -8.58 1.66 15.94
C LYS A 154 -7.47 0.61 16.04
N LEU A 155 -6.68 0.41 14.98
CA LEU A 155 -5.53 -0.50 15.03
C LEU A 155 -4.41 0.05 15.90
N ALA A 156 -4.09 1.33 15.83
CA ALA A 156 -3.05 1.94 16.66
C ALA A 156 -3.35 1.85 18.17
N ASN A 157 -4.64 1.90 18.54
CA ASN A 157 -5.06 1.79 19.94
C ASN A 157 -5.25 0.34 20.41
N ASN A 158 -5.17 -0.65 19.51
CA ASN A 158 -5.37 -2.06 19.82
C ASN A 158 -4.32 -2.91 19.09
N PRO A 159 -3.07 -2.97 19.58
CA PRO A 159 -1.99 -3.75 18.95
C PRO A 159 -2.33 -5.22 18.74
N GLU A 160 -3.14 -5.79 19.64
CA GLU A 160 -3.62 -7.18 19.54
C GLU A 160 -4.42 -7.45 18.26
N TYR A 161 -5.10 -6.42 17.71
CA TYR A 161 -5.81 -6.57 16.43
C TYR A 161 -4.83 -6.66 15.25
N ILE A 162 -3.69 -5.96 15.36
CA ILE A 162 -2.63 -6.04 14.36
C ILE A 162 -2.05 -7.46 14.34
N GLU A 163 -1.73 -8.03 15.50
CA GLU A 163 -1.21 -9.40 15.63
C GLU A 163 -2.19 -10.44 15.08
N MET A 164 -3.48 -10.28 15.37
CA MET A 164 -4.52 -11.16 14.83
C MET A 164 -4.59 -11.09 13.30
N LEU A 165 -4.58 -9.88 12.74
CA LEU A 165 -4.60 -9.65 11.30
C LEU A 165 -3.37 -10.24 10.62
N GLN A 166 -2.17 -10.02 11.17
CA GLN A 166 -0.92 -10.59 10.67
C GLN A 166 -0.97 -12.12 10.62
N LYS A 167 -1.38 -12.74 11.70
CA LYS A 167 -1.53 -14.21 11.81
C LYS A 167 -2.55 -14.74 10.81
N ASN A 168 -3.72 -14.13 10.74
CA ASN A 168 -4.81 -14.58 9.87
C ASN A 168 -4.43 -14.45 8.40
N LEU A 169 -3.83 -13.30 8.03
CA LEU A 169 -3.37 -13.07 6.67
C LEU A 169 -2.27 -14.04 6.27
N HIS A 170 -1.27 -14.26 7.14
CA HIS A 170 -0.22 -15.25 6.92
C HIS A 170 -0.82 -16.64 6.65
N ASN A 171 -1.74 -17.09 7.50
CA ASN A 171 -2.40 -18.38 7.33
C ASN A 171 -3.20 -18.49 6.03
N ALA A 172 -3.82 -17.39 5.58
CA ALA A 172 -4.57 -17.35 4.33
C ALA A 172 -3.69 -17.45 3.07
N VAL A 173 -2.43 -16.97 3.13
CA VAL A 173 -1.56 -16.90 1.94
C VAL A 173 -0.51 -17.99 1.87
N LYS A 174 0.01 -18.49 3.02
CA LYS A 174 1.18 -19.36 3.10
C LYS A 174 1.10 -20.63 2.25
N ASP A 175 -0.06 -21.26 2.21
CA ASP A 175 -0.25 -22.51 1.45
C ASP A 175 -0.74 -22.24 0.03
N LYS A 176 -1.64 -21.26 -0.13
CA LYS A 176 -2.26 -20.91 -1.41
C LYS A 176 -1.27 -20.33 -2.41
N TYR A 177 -0.35 -19.49 -1.94
CA TYR A 177 0.59 -18.76 -2.79
C TYR A 177 2.05 -19.26 -2.64
N ASN A 178 2.28 -20.36 -1.94
CA ASN A 178 3.58 -21.01 -1.90
C ASN A 178 3.98 -21.48 -3.30
N ILE A 179 5.20 -21.16 -3.73
CA ILE A 179 5.67 -21.44 -5.08
C ILE A 179 5.67 -22.94 -5.43
N GLU A 180 5.95 -23.79 -4.44
CA GLU A 180 5.97 -25.24 -4.64
C GLU A 180 4.54 -25.75 -4.91
N ASN A 181 3.57 -25.31 -4.08
CA ASN A 181 2.17 -25.69 -4.22
C ASN A 181 1.58 -25.18 -5.55
N VAL A 182 1.86 -23.91 -5.90
CA VAL A 182 1.41 -23.30 -7.17
C VAL A 182 2.02 -24.04 -8.35
N THR A 183 3.31 -24.39 -8.29
CA THR A 183 4.00 -25.11 -9.38
C THR A 183 3.44 -26.51 -9.55
N LYS A 184 3.21 -27.21 -8.45
CA LYS A 184 2.59 -28.56 -8.47
C LYS A 184 1.21 -28.52 -9.11
N THR A 185 0.35 -27.62 -8.67
CA THR A 185 -1.01 -27.47 -9.21
C THR A 185 -0.99 -27.14 -10.71
N ARG A 186 -0.09 -26.25 -11.15
CA ARG A 186 0.08 -25.92 -12.56
C ARG A 186 0.57 -27.12 -13.35
N ALA A 187 1.54 -27.88 -12.85
CA ALA A 187 2.04 -29.08 -13.51
C ALA A 187 0.95 -30.15 -13.68
N GLU A 188 0.12 -30.35 -12.67
CA GLU A 188 -1.02 -31.27 -12.72
C GLU A 188 -2.06 -30.81 -13.75
N TRP A 189 -2.35 -29.51 -13.79
CA TRP A 189 -3.25 -28.93 -14.79
C TRP A 189 -2.73 -29.13 -16.22
N TYR A 190 -1.45 -28.82 -16.49
CA TYR A 190 -0.83 -29.06 -17.81
C TYR A 190 -0.91 -30.55 -18.21
N LYS A 191 -0.59 -31.46 -17.31
CA LYS A 191 -0.71 -32.90 -17.57
C LYS A 191 -2.13 -33.33 -17.94
N SER A 192 -3.14 -32.69 -17.34
CA SER A 192 -4.55 -33.01 -17.64
C SER A 192 -4.99 -32.56 -19.05
N ILE A 193 -4.35 -31.48 -19.58
CA ILE A 193 -4.64 -30.99 -20.95
C ILE A 193 -3.96 -31.87 -22.00
N ILE A 194 -2.71 -32.29 -21.77
CA ILE A 194 -1.93 -33.04 -22.72
C ILE A 194 -2.47 -34.48 -22.92
N LYS A 195 -3.17 -35.00 -21.89
CA LYS A 195 -3.78 -36.35 -21.97
C LYS A 195 -5.12 -36.40 -22.73
N LYS A 196 -5.59 -35.29 -23.27
CA LYS A 196 -6.72 -35.22 -24.19
C LYS A 196 -6.25 -35.17 -25.63
#